data_264dd5d8355095a0f7ea12e754249ef2
#
_entry.id   264dd5d8355095a0f7ea12e754249ef2
#
_cell.length_a   1.000
_cell.length_b   1.000
_cell.length_c   1.000
_cell.angle_alpha   90.00
_cell.angle_beta   90.00
_cell.angle_gamma   90.00
#
_symmetry.space_group_name_H-M   'P 1'
#
loop_
_entity.id
_entity.type
_entity.pdbx_description
1 polymer ?
#
loop_
_entity_poly.entity_id
_entity_poly.type
_entity_poly.pdbx_seq_one_letter_code
_entity_poly.pdbx_strand_id
1 'polypeptide(L)'
;SQSAEAVIDRINAEAVEIQEANIFAVNPPSIPGLGASGGLAFVLEDRNNLGTTELENAVNTIMDNYHKEAALMYLQNQFQGNSPQYFLNINRDKIGMMGLQLNQVFDALSSYMGSTFANDFIKFNNIYQVIIQANPGNRNVINDILKLSVENTDGQMVPFSAFCNIEEKMGQTQINRYNLYPAANITAIAAEGYSSSEAMDALENLSKKLLGNNF
;
A
#
# COMPACT_ATOMS: atom_id res chain seq x y z
N SER A 1 -21.14 -18.44 23.63
CA SER A 1 -20.32 -17.40 24.28
C SER A 1 -20.48 -16.09 23.52
N GLN A 2 -20.59 -14.94 24.21
CA GLN A 2 -20.61 -13.60 23.60
C GLN A 2 -19.25 -12.90 23.82
N SER A 3 -18.17 -13.67 23.99
CA SER A 3 -16.82 -13.10 24.05
C SER A 3 -16.41 -12.50 22.70
N ALA A 4 -15.52 -11.52 22.70
CA ALA A 4 -15.00 -10.92 21.47
C ALA A 4 -14.41 -11.99 20.53
N GLU A 5 -13.69 -12.98 21.09
CA GLU A 5 -13.12 -14.11 20.36
C GLU A 5 -14.20 -14.93 19.63
N ALA A 6 -15.28 -15.30 20.33
CA ALA A 6 -16.36 -16.07 19.72
C ALA A 6 -17.10 -15.29 18.60
N VAL A 7 -17.12 -13.97 18.68
CA VAL A 7 -17.68 -13.10 17.62
C VAL A 7 -16.72 -13.06 16.42
N ILE A 8 -15.42 -12.93 16.65
CA ILE A 8 -14.37 -12.93 15.63
C ILE A 8 -14.38 -14.27 14.88
N ASP A 9 -14.40 -15.40 15.60
CA ASP A 9 -14.43 -16.73 14.98
C ASP A 9 -15.64 -16.92 14.09
N ARG A 10 -16.82 -16.44 14.52
CA ARG A 10 -18.03 -16.51 13.71
C ARG A 10 -17.93 -15.63 12.46
N ILE A 11 -17.42 -14.41 12.61
CA ILE A 11 -17.22 -13.51 11.45
C ILE A 11 -16.26 -14.13 10.45
N ASN A 12 -15.13 -14.67 10.92
CA ASN A 12 -14.15 -15.30 10.05
C ASN A 12 -14.70 -16.55 9.34
N ALA A 13 -15.52 -17.36 10.05
CA ALA A 13 -16.15 -18.52 9.45
C ALA A 13 -17.17 -18.14 8.35
N GLU A 14 -17.99 -17.11 8.57
CA GLU A 14 -18.94 -16.61 7.59
C GLU A 14 -18.25 -15.88 6.42
N ALA A 15 -17.12 -15.22 6.67
CA ALA A 15 -16.37 -14.48 5.67
C ALA A 15 -15.74 -15.37 4.57
N VAL A 16 -15.48 -16.64 4.86
CA VAL A 16 -14.93 -17.61 3.88
C VAL A 16 -15.88 -17.82 2.68
N GLU A 17 -17.19 -17.60 2.86
CA GLU A 17 -18.18 -17.74 1.79
C GLU A 17 -18.13 -16.58 0.77
N ILE A 18 -17.48 -15.47 1.11
CA ILE A 18 -17.37 -14.28 0.25
C ILE A 18 -16.12 -14.40 -0.62
N GLN A 19 -16.33 -14.70 -1.91
CA GLN A 19 -15.23 -14.92 -2.87
C GLN A 19 -14.68 -13.63 -3.47
N GLU A 20 -15.43 -12.52 -3.38
CA GLU A 20 -15.07 -11.23 -3.98
C GLU A 20 -14.07 -10.42 -3.13
N ALA A 21 -13.84 -10.82 -1.88
CA ALA A 21 -12.94 -10.12 -0.96
C ALA A 21 -12.32 -11.07 0.06
N ASN A 22 -11.07 -10.79 0.46
CA ASN A 22 -10.45 -11.42 1.61
C ASN A 22 -10.85 -10.63 2.86
N ILE A 23 -11.73 -11.21 3.66
CA ILE A 23 -12.24 -10.58 4.90
C ILE A 23 -11.73 -11.39 6.09
N PHE A 24 -11.12 -10.73 7.04
CA PHE A 24 -10.75 -11.34 8.32
C PHE A 24 -10.93 -10.34 9.46
N ALA A 25 -11.51 -10.80 10.54
CA ALA A 25 -11.64 -10.06 11.78
C ALA A 25 -10.49 -10.42 12.71
N VAL A 26 -9.89 -9.41 13.35
CA VAL A 26 -8.80 -9.58 14.32
C VAL A 26 -9.09 -8.83 15.60
N ASN A 27 -8.55 -9.31 16.70
CA ASN A 27 -8.64 -8.61 17.97
C ASN A 27 -7.67 -7.41 17.94
N PRO A 28 -8.09 -6.21 18.37
CA PRO A 28 -7.17 -5.09 18.51
C PRO A 28 -6.10 -5.43 19.58
N PRO A 29 -4.89 -4.87 19.47
CA PRO A 29 -3.83 -5.08 20.44
C PRO A 29 -4.27 -4.61 21.84
N SER A 30 -3.86 -5.32 22.87
CA SER A 30 -4.20 -5.01 24.28
C SER A 30 -3.65 -3.66 24.74
N ILE A 31 -2.62 -3.13 24.07
CA ILE A 31 -2.00 -1.83 24.36
C ILE A 31 -2.09 -0.97 23.10
N PRO A 32 -2.84 0.17 23.13
CA PRO A 32 -2.89 1.09 22.01
C PRO A 32 -1.50 1.63 21.64
N GLY A 33 -1.17 1.59 20.35
CA GLY A 33 0.11 2.09 19.85
C GLY A 33 1.20 1.03 19.64
N LEU A 34 0.99 -0.21 20.05
CA LEU A 34 1.89 -1.35 19.75
C LEU A 34 1.51 -2.11 18.48
N GLY A 35 1.13 -1.38 17.42
CA GLY A 35 0.72 -1.96 16.15
C GLY A 35 -0.80 -1.98 15.95
N ALA A 36 -1.24 -2.31 14.75
CA ALA A 36 -2.66 -2.36 14.39
C ALA A 36 -3.34 -3.68 14.80
N SER A 37 -2.57 -4.74 15.00
CA SER A 37 -3.01 -6.04 15.51
C SER A 37 -1.94 -6.62 16.44
N GLY A 38 -2.32 -7.43 17.41
CA GLY A 38 -1.36 -8.21 18.21
C GLY A 38 -0.57 -9.12 17.29
N GLY A 39 0.77 -9.20 17.49
CA GLY A 39 1.61 -10.07 16.68
C GLY A 39 3.10 -9.75 16.85
N LEU A 40 3.93 -10.54 16.18
CA LEU A 40 5.38 -10.42 16.13
C LEU A 40 5.77 -9.68 14.86
N ALA A 41 6.60 -8.65 14.98
CA ALA A 41 7.20 -7.99 13.83
C ALA A 41 8.49 -8.70 13.42
N PHE A 42 8.54 -9.18 12.19
CA PHE A 42 9.73 -9.76 11.56
C PHE A 42 10.12 -8.90 10.36
N VAL A 43 11.40 -8.60 10.26
CA VAL A 43 11.95 -7.77 9.19
C VAL A 43 12.92 -8.59 8.37
N LEU A 44 12.64 -8.74 7.08
CA LEU A 44 13.55 -9.35 6.12
C LEU A 44 14.34 -8.25 5.40
N GLU A 45 15.66 -8.21 5.60
CA GLU A 45 16.56 -7.20 5.01
C GLU A 45 17.28 -7.76 3.78
N ASP A 46 17.27 -7.02 2.68
CA ASP A 46 18.14 -7.30 1.53
C ASP A 46 19.50 -6.64 1.74
N ARG A 47 20.40 -7.31 2.46
CA ARG A 47 21.76 -6.83 2.77
C ARG A 47 22.73 -6.96 1.59
N ASN A 48 22.41 -7.84 0.65
CA ASN A 48 23.22 -8.08 -0.53
C ASN A 48 22.82 -7.23 -1.74
N ASN A 49 21.79 -6.38 -1.57
CA ASN A 49 21.25 -5.50 -2.61
C ASN A 49 20.85 -6.27 -3.88
N LEU A 50 20.19 -7.40 -3.70
CA LEU A 50 19.71 -8.28 -4.77
C LEU A 50 18.55 -7.65 -5.56
N GLY A 51 17.86 -6.71 -4.94
CA GLY A 51 16.79 -5.94 -5.55
C GLY A 51 15.40 -6.40 -5.14
N THR A 52 14.40 -5.59 -5.53
CA THR A 52 13.01 -5.70 -5.11
C THR A 52 12.35 -7.00 -5.49
N THR A 53 12.63 -7.49 -6.69
CA THR A 53 12.06 -8.75 -7.19
C THR A 53 12.56 -9.94 -6.37
N GLU A 54 13.85 -9.97 -6.04
CA GLU A 54 14.42 -11.04 -5.22
C GLU A 54 13.93 -10.97 -3.78
N LEU A 55 13.77 -9.76 -3.22
CA LEU A 55 13.15 -9.56 -1.89
C LEU A 55 11.70 -10.05 -1.89
N GLU A 56 10.92 -9.76 -2.93
CA GLU A 56 9.54 -10.25 -3.07
C GLU A 56 9.48 -11.77 -3.19
N ASN A 57 10.35 -12.37 -3.99
CA ASN A 57 10.46 -13.82 -4.11
C ASN A 57 10.82 -14.48 -2.78
N ALA A 58 11.72 -13.87 -2.01
CA ALA A 58 12.12 -14.35 -0.69
C ALA A 58 10.93 -14.28 0.29
N VAL A 59 10.19 -13.17 0.32
CA VAL A 59 8.98 -13.03 1.13
C VAL A 59 7.95 -14.08 0.75
N ASN A 60 7.65 -14.23 -0.54
CA ASN A 60 6.67 -15.22 -1.02
C ASN A 60 7.10 -16.65 -0.65
N THR A 61 8.41 -16.96 -0.71
CA THR A 61 8.94 -18.25 -0.29
C THR A 61 8.66 -18.53 1.19
N ILE A 62 8.79 -17.54 2.06
CA ILE A 62 8.42 -17.66 3.48
C ILE A 62 6.90 -17.84 3.62
N MET A 63 6.11 -17.01 2.93
CA MET A 63 4.64 -17.05 2.96
C MET A 63 4.07 -18.39 2.50
N ASP A 64 4.70 -19.05 1.52
CA ASP A 64 4.26 -20.36 1.02
C ASP A 64 4.62 -21.52 1.95
N ASN A 65 5.56 -21.32 2.87
CA ASN A 65 6.10 -22.41 3.69
C ASN A 65 5.84 -22.30 5.19
N TYR A 66 5.38 -21.13 5.70
CA TYR A 66 5.21 -20.93 7.14
C TYR A 66 4.23 -21.92 7.81
N HIS A 67 3.25 -22.40 7.07
CA HIS A 67 2.27 -23.38 7.56
C HIS A 67 2.86 -24.74 7.94
N LYS A 68 4.14 -24.98 7.60
CA LYS A 68 4.88 -26.19 8.02
C LYS A 68 5.43 -26.07 9.44
N GLU A 69 5.43 -24.87 10.01
CA GLU A 69 5.91 -24.57 11.35
C GLU A 69 4.72 -24.52 12.32
N ALA A 70 4.64 -25.47 13.22
CA ALA A 70 3.53 -25.60 14.17
C ALA A 70 3.37 -24.40 15.12
N ALA A 71 4.43 -23.63 15.35
CA ALA A 71 4.42 -22.46 16.20
C ALA A 71 3.81 -21.21 15.52
N LEU A 72 3.56 -21.25 14.21
CA LEU A 72 3.05 -20.11 13.42
C LEU A 72 1.60 -20.38 13.02
N MET A 73 0.68 -19.53 13.50
CA MET A 73 -0.72 -19.60 13.11
C MET A 73 -0.97 -18.85 11.80
N TYR A 74 -0.42 -17.63 11.67
CA TYR A 74 -0.68 -16.75 10.54
C TYR A 74 0.49 -15.80 10.28
N LEU A 75 0.79 -15.57 9.02
CA LEU A 75 1.70 -14.53 8.57
C LEU A 75 0.98 -13.53 7.67
N GLN A 76 1.29 -12.27 7.86
CA GLN A 76 0.84 -11.17 7.00
C GLN A 76 2.03 -10.42 6.44
N ASN A 77 2.04 -10.23 5.14
CA ASN A 77 3.02 -9.43 4.42
C ASN A 77 2.34 -8.23 3.78
N GLN A 78 2.92 -7.04 3.93
CA GLN A 78 2.47 -5.80 3.27
C GLN A 78 3.43 -5.35 2.15
N PHE A 79 4.52 -6.08 1.95
CA PHE A 79 5.50 -5.75 0.92
C PHE A 79 5.00 -6.20 -0.46
N GLN A 80 4.99 -5.26 -1.40
CA GLN A 80 4.67 -5.48 -2.80
C GLN A 80 5.77 -4.85 -3.65
N GLY A 81 6.66 -5.71 -4.17
CA GLY A 81 7.79 -5.30 -4.99
C GLY A 81 7.42 -4.95 -6.42
N ASN A 82 6.39 -5.62 -6.95
CA ASN A 82 5.96 -5.52 -8.35
C ASN A 82 4.44 -5.33 -8.43
N SER A 83 3.96 -4.14 -8.07
CA SER A 83 2.56 -3.76 -8.30
C SER A 83 2.40 -3.06 -9.64
N PRO A 84 1.34 -3.33 -10.40
CA PRO A 84 1.04 -2.57 -11.61
C PRO A 84 0.74 -1.12 -11.25
N GLN A 85 1.44 -0.20 -11.90
CA GLN A 85 1.31 1.23 -11.70
C GLN A 85 1.18 1.93 -13.05
N TYR A 86 0.52 3.08 -13.04
CA TYR A 86 0.47 3.97 -14.20
C TYR A 86 1.47 5.09 -14.02
N PHE A 87 2.44 5.13 -14.92
CA PHE A 87 3.44 6.19 -14.96
C PHE A 87 3.01 7.27 -15.94
N LEU A 88 2.84 8.49 -15.43
CA LEU A 88 2.54 9.65 -16.24
C LEU A 88 3.86 10.25 -16.73
N ASN A 89 4.19 9.99 -17.99
CA ASN A 89 5.39 10.52 -18.62
C ASN A 89 5.11 11.92 -19.14
N ILE A 90 5.68 12.93 -18.48
CA ILE A 90 5.45 14.35 -18.74
C ILE A 90 6.62 14.92 -19.53
N ASN A 91 6.34 15.46 -20.72
CA ASN A 91 7.32 16.14 -21.53
C ASN A 91 7.47 17.60 -21.07
N ARG A 92 8.54 17.88 -20.32
CA ARG A 92 8.81 19.19 -19.73
C ARG A 92 9.11 20.27 -20.77
N ASP A 93 9.71 19.91 -21.88
CA ASP A 93 10.02 20.86 -22.97
C ASP A 93 8.72 21.33 -23.61
N LYS A 94 7.78 20.44 -23.88
CA LYS A 94 6.45 20.81 -24.38
C LYS A 94 5.69 21.71 -23.42
N ILE A 95 5.77 21.47 -22.12
CA ILE A 95 5.15 22.32 -21.08
C ILE A 95 5.68 23.76 -21.23
N GLY A 96 7.00 23.93 -21.30
CA GLY A 96 7.61 25.26 -21.49
C GLY A 96 7.20 25.92 -22.81
N MET A 97 7.18 25.18 -23.92
CA MET A 97 6.79 25.70 -25.24
C MET A 97 5.32 26.13 -25.33
N MET A 98 4.44 25.49 -24.52
CA MET A 98 3.00 25.79 -24.46
C MET A 98 2.66 26.89 -23.43
N GLY A 99 3.65 27.51 -22.80
CA GLY A 99 3.44 28.53 -21.78
C GLY A 99 2.82 28.00 -20.48
N LEU A 100 3.01 26.72 -20.19
CA LEU A 100 2.54 26.10 -18.95
C LEU A 100 3.63 26.14 -17.88
N GLN A 101 3.21 26.21 -16.62
CA GLN A 101 4.10 26.07 -15.48
C GLN A 101 3.98 24.65 -14.89
N LEU A 102 5.10 24.01 -14.63
CA LEU A 102 5.13 22.62 -14.16
C LEU A 102 4.40 22.41 -12.82
N ASN A 103 4.50 23.37 -11.90
CA ASN A 103 3.75 23.36 -10.65
C ASN A 103 2.24 23.38 -10.87
N GLN A 104 1.73 24.21 -11.79
CA GLN A 104 0.30 24.27 -12.13
C GLN A 104 -0.20 22.94 -12.71
N VAL A 105 0.63 22.26 -13.52
CA VAL A 105 0.30 20.93 -14.03
C VAL A 105 0.16 19.90 -12.90
N PHE A 106 1.08 19.89 -11.93
CA PHE A 106 0.99 18.99 -10.79
C PHE A 106 -0.15 19.36 -9.83
N ASP A 107 -0.40 20.64 -9.60
CA ASP A 107 -1.50 21.11 -8.76
C ASP A 107 -2.85 20.73 -9.38
N ALA A 108 -3.00 20.89 -10.69
CA ALA A 108 -4.20 20.46 -11.41
C ALA A 108 -4.40 18.94 -11.32
N LEU A 109 -3.34 18.14 -11.58
CA LEU A 109 -3.40 16.69 -11.49
C LEU A 109 -3.79 16.22 -10.07
N SER A 110 -3.16 16.81 -9.06
CA SER A 110 -3.43 16.51 -7.66
C SER A 110 -4.88 16.86 -7.27
N SER A 111 -5.36 18.02 -7.71
CA SER A 111 -6.72 18.49 -7.42
C SER A 111 -7.79 17.63 -8.10
N TYR A 112 -7.58 17.28 -9.37
CA TYR A 112 -8.55 16.52 -10.16
C TYR A 112 -8.60 15.04 -9.72
N MET A 113 -7.45 14.40 -9.56
CA MET A 113 -7.37 12.95 -9.30
C MET A 113 -7.38 12.63 -7.80
N GLY A 114 -6.70 13.43 -7.00
CA GLY A 114 -6.68 13.31 -5.56
C GLY A 114 -7.84 14.06 -4.91
N SER A 115 -7.55 15.19 -4.38
CA SER A 115 -8.50 16.20 -3.89
C SER A 115 -7.73 17.42 -3.41
N THR A 116 -8.39 18.58 -3.38
CA THR A 116 -7.82 19.78 -2.78
C THR A 116 -8.74 20.28 -1.68
N PHE A 117 -8.16 20.50 -0.51
CA PHE A 117 -8.84 21.20 0.58
C PHE A 117 -8.98 22.68 0.19
N ALA A 118 -10.21 23.15 0.12
CA ALA A 118 -10.51 24.54 -0.25
C ALA A 118 -10.69 25.44 0.97
N ASN A 119 -11.51 25.03 1.93
CA ASN A 119 -11.82 25.80 3.13
C ASN A 119 -12.61 24.96 4.14
N ASP A 120 -12.82 25.51 5.34
CA ASP A 120 -13.74 25.01 6.35
C ASP A 120 -14.93 25.94 6.49
N PHE A 121 -16.09 25.40 6.86
CA PHE A 121 -17.22 26.19 7.31
C PHE A 121 -17.86 25.58 8.57
N ILE A 122 -18.45 26.44 9.40
CA ILE A 122 -19.13 26.05 10.63
C ILE A 122 -20.64 25.98 10.37
N LYS A 123 -21.23 24.81 10.64
CA LYS A 123 -22.67 24.60 10.59
C LYS A 123 -23.11 23.64 11.70
N PHE A 124 -24.20 23.95 12.37
CA PHE A 124 -24.71 23.16 13.50
C PHE A 124 -23.67 22.89 14.59
N ASN A 125 -22.84 23.88 14.89
CA ASN A 125 -21.74 23.81 15.87
C ASN A 125 -20.66 22.76 15.56
N ASN A 126 -20.56 22.29 14.29
CA ASN A 126 -19.52 21.40 13.79
C ASN A 126 -18.75 22.08 12.64
N ILE A 127 -17.47 21.75 12.54
CA ILE A 127 -16.60 22.19 11.44
C ILE A 127 -16.71 21.18 10.31
N TYR A 128 -17.02 21.67 9.11
CA TYR A 128 -17.09 20.87 7.88
C TYR A 128 -16.00 21.31 6.91
N GLN A 129 -15.28 20.36 6.36
CA GLN A 129 -14.27 20.63 5.36
C GLN A 129 -14.88 20.66 3.95
N VAL A 130 -14.48 21.64 3.16
CA VAL A 130 -14.80 21.71 1.73
C VAL A 130 -13.63 21.11 0.94
N ILE A 131 -13.88 19.98 0.31
CA ILE A 131 -12.90 19.27 -0.49
C ILE A 131 -13.38 19.29 -1.95
N ILE A 132 -12.48 19.70 -2.86
CA ILE A 132 -12.74 19.78 -4.30
C ILE A 132 -11.99 18.67 -5.00
N GLN A 133 -12.69 17.95 -5.90
CA GLN A 133 -12.09 16.94 -6.78
C GLN A 133 -12.93 16.79 -8.05
N ALA A 134 -12.39 16.13 -9.07
CA ALA A 134 -13.14 15.84 -10.27
C ALA A 134 -14.35 14.92 -9.97
N ASN A 135 -15.42 15.08 -10.76
CA ASN A 135 -16.58 14.18 -10.68
C ASN A 135 -16.13 12.73 -10.93
N PRO A 136 -16.63 11.73 -10.17
CA PRO A 136 -16.29 10.32 -10.36
C PRO A 136 -16.39 9.86 -11.83
N GLY A 137 -17.37 10.28 -12.60
CA GLY A 137 -17.51 9.94 -14.00
C GLY A 137 -16.40 10.44 -14.93
N ASN A 138 -15.59 11.40 -14.47
CA ASN A 138 -14.46 11.97 -15.23
C ASN A 138 -13.08 11.50 -14.72
N ARG A 139 -13.04 10.50 -13.83
CA ARG A 139 -11.80 9.91 -13.27
C ARG A 139 -11.91 8.41 -13.06
N ASN A 140 -12.83 7.74 -13.74
CA ASN A 140 -13.04 6.29 -13.61
C ASN A 140 -12.08 5.47 -14.47
N VAL A 141 -11.57 6.05 -15.56
CA VAL A 141 -10.70 5.37 -16.51
C VAL A 141 -9.39 6.12 -16.57
N ILE A 142 -8.28 5.40 -16.67
CA ILE A 142 -6.94 5.98 -16.69
C ILE A 142 -6.77 7.05 -17.78
N ASN A 143 -7.41 6.86 -18.93
CA ASN A 143 -7.37 7.81 -20.03
C ASN A 143 -8.14 9.11 -19.75
N ASP A 144 -8.93 9.20 -18.69
CA ASP A 144 -9.59 10.44 -18.30
C ASP A 144 -8.58 11.50 -17.85
N ILE A 145 -7.41 11.10 -17.36
CA ILE A 145 -6.31 11.99 -17.02
C ILE A 145 -5.90 12.82 -18.25
N LEU A 146 -5.83 12.20 -19.43
CA LEU A 146 -5.42 12.87 -20.66
C LEU A 146 -6.42 13.91 -21.18
N LYS A 147 -7.68 13.85 -20.70
CA LYS A 147 -8.75 14.81 -21.01
C LYS A 147 -8.74 16.04 -20.09
N LEU A 148 -8.05 15.97 -18.96
CA LEU A 148 -7.88 17.10 -18.07
C LEU A 148 -7.16 18.23 -18.79
N SER A 149 -7.39 19.47 -18.37
CA SER A 149 -6.77 20.64 -18.99
C SER A 149 -6.22 21.57 -17.93
N VAL A 150 -5.15 22.27 -18.28
CA VAL A 150 -4.50 23.32 -17.48
C VAL A 150 -4.45 24.61 -18.28
N GLU A 151 -4.71 25.72 -17.62
CA GLU A 151 -4.62 27.05 -18.25
C GLU A 151 -3.15 27.47 -18.40
N ASN A 152 -2.79 27.95 -19.60
CA ASN A 152 -1.46 28.50 -19.85
C ASN A 152 -1.42 30.02 -19.54
N THR A 153 -0.24 30.61 -19.70
CA THR A 153 -0.03 32.05 -19.45
C THR A 153 -0.87 32.98 -20.34
N ASP A 154 -1.38 32.47 -21.46
CA ASP A 154 -2.20 33.23 -22.41
C ASP A 154 -3.72 33.04 -22.15
N GLY A 155 -4.08 32.33 -21.07
CA GLY A 155 -5.48 32.04 -20.70
C GLY A 155 -6.12 30.92 -21.54
N GLN A 156 -5.32 30.12 -22.25
CA GLN A 156 -5.82 29.02 -23.06
C GLN A 156 -5.75 27.70 -22.27
N MET A 157 -6.80 26.87 -22.40
CA MET A 157 -6.87 25.57 -21.80
C MET A 157 -6.11 24.54 -22.66
N VAL A 158 -5.03 23.97 -22.11
CA VAL A 158 -4.18 22.99 -22.78
C VAL A 158 -4.46 21.61 -22.18
N PRO A 159 -4.89 20.61 -22.98
CA PRO A 159 -5.18 19.28 -22.46
C PRO A 159 -3.88 18.52 -22.13
N PHE A 160 -3.94 17.65 -21.11
CA PHE A 160 -2.82 16.82 -20.69
C PHE A 160 -2.27 15.93 -21.81
N SER A 161 -3.13 15.47 -22.73
CA SER A 161 -2.72 14.71 -23.92
C SER A 161 -1.73 15.42 -24.83
N ALA A 162 -1.63 16.75 -24.75
CA ALA A 162 -0.70 17.53 -25.58
C ALA A 162 0.77 17.38 -25.11
N PHE A 163 1.00 17.16 -23.82
CA PHE A 163 2.34 17.14 -23.23
C PHE A 163 2.65 15.91 -22.38
N CYS A 164 1.72 14.98 -22.18
CA CYS A 164 1.99 13.74 -21.45
C CYS A 164 1.36 12.52 -22.11
N ASN A 165 1.91 11.36 -21.78
CA ASN A 165 1.37 10.03 -22.09
C ASN A 165 1.42 9.15 -20.84
N ILE A 166 0.60 8.09 -20.84
CA ILE A 166 0.49 7.15 -19.74
C ILE A 166 1.10 5.83 -20.17
N GLU A 167 1.94 5.28 -19.32
CA GLU A 167 2.60 3.99 -19.51
C GLU A 167 2.30 3.10 -18.30
N GLU A 168 2.01 1.84 -18.55
CA GLU A 168 1.92 0.84 -17.48
C GLU A 168 3.34 0.40 -17.10
N LYS A 169 3.65 0.46 -15.82
CA LYS A 169 4.93 0.01 -15.26
C LYS A 169 4.69 -0.81 -14.01
N MET A 170 5.55 -1.79 -13.80
CA MET A 170 5.62 -2.50 -12.52
C MET A 170 6.53 -1.71 -11.59
N GLY A 171 6.12 -1.56 -10.35
CA GLY A 171 6.91 -0.83 -9.35
C GLY A 171 6.47 -1.13 -7.93
N GLN A 172 7.27 -0.65 -6.99
CA GLN A 172 6.95 -0.76 -5.57
C GLN A 172 5.88 0.25 -5.18
N THR A 173 4.90 -0.19 -4.40
CA THR A 173 3.90 0.72 -3.81
C THR A 173 4.49 1.51 -2.65
N GLN A 174 5.41 0.91 -1.90
CA GLN A 174 6.09 1.50 -0.76
C GLN A 174 7.52 1.01 -0.67
N ILE A 175 8.47 1.92 -0.46
CA ILE A 175 9.88 1.61 -0.25
C ILE A 175 10.14 1.61 1.26
N ASN A 176 10.28 0.44 1.84
CA ASN A 176 10.65 0.27 3.24
C ASN A 176 12.15 0.00 3.36
N ARG A 177 12.77 0.63 4.34
CA ARG A 177 14.17 0.37 4.70
C ARG A 177 14.29 0.14 6.19
N TYR A 178 15.10 -0.84 6.55
CA TYR A 178 15.50 -1.09 7.92
C TYR A 178 17.04 -1.11 7.97
N ASN A 179 17.65 -0.44 8.89
CA ASN A 179 19.10 -0.26 8.96
C ASN A 179 19.74 0.20 7.62
N LEU A 180 19.02 1.04 6.85
CA LEU A 180 19.37 1.52 5.50
C LEU A 180 19.27 0.47 4.38
N TYR A 181 19.07 -0.80 4.67
CA TYR A 181 18.83 -1.84 3.67
C TYR A 181 17.36 -1.87 3.22
N PRO A 182 17.08 -2.19 1.94
CA PRO A 182 15.72 -2.49 1.52
C PRO A 182 15.16 -3.62 2.38
N ALA A 183 13.93 -3.49 2.83
CA ALA A 183 13.37 -4.44 3.77
C ALA A 183 11.88 -4.69 3.56
N ALA A 184 11.44 -5.90 3.89
CA ALA A 184 10.05 -6.30 3.93
C ALA A 184 9.63 -6.57 5.38
N ASN A 185 8.50 -5.97 5.79
CA ASN A 185 7.91 -6.21 7.10
C ASN A 185 6.88 -7.33 7.02
N ILE A 186 7.06 -8.34 7.84
CA ILE A 186 6.17 -9.47 7.99
C ILE A 186 5.63 -9.46 9.43
N THR A 187 4.32 -9.55 9.58
CA THR A 187 3.69 -9.72 10.89
C THR A 187 3.32 -11.17 11.07
N ALA A 188 3.72 -11.77 12.17
CA ALA A 188 3.42 -13.16 12.50
C ALA A 188 2.56 -13.25 13.75
N ILE A 189 1.67 -14.24 13.81
CA ILE A 189 0.87 -14.59 14.98
C ILE A 189 1.26 -15.99 15.42
N ALA A 190 1.60 -16.14 16.72
CA ALA A 190 1.91 -17.42 17.30
C ALA A 190 0.67 -18.32 17.33
N ALA A 191 0.87 -19.63 17.10
CA ALA A 191 -0.19 -20.61 17.25
C ALA A 191 -0.55 -20.83 18.72
N GLU A 192 -1.76 -21.31 18.96
CA GLU A 192 -2.24 -21.60 20.31
C GLU A 192 -1.31 -22.59 21.01
N GLY A 193 -0.94 -22.28 22.24
CA GLY A 193 -0.01 -23.08 23.04
C GLY A 193 1.47 -22.77 22.84
N TYR A 194 1.82 -21.88 21.91
CA TYR A 194 3.19 -21.42 21.68
C TYR A 194 3.40 -19.99 22.17
N SER A 195 4.56 -19.72 22.71
CA SER A 195 4.97 -18.36 23.10
C SER A 195 5.40 -17.55 21.88
N SER A 196 5.41 -16.21 22.03
CA SER A 196 5.93 -15.30 21.02
C SER A 196 7.39 -15.59 20.66
N SER A 197 8.20 -16.02 21.64
CA SER A 197 9.61 -16.38 21.40
C SER A 197 9.75 -17.62 20.54
N GLU A 198 8.97 -18.67 20.81
CA GLU A 198 8.98 -19.89 20.00
C GLU A 198 8.54 -19.65 18.56
N ALA A 199 7.52 -18.81 18.37
CA ALA A 199 7.08 -18.40 17.03
C ALA A 199 8.14 -17.58 16.29
N MET A 200 8.87 -16.71 17.01
CA MET A 200 9.98 -15.93 16.43
C MET A 200 11.12 -16.84 16.00
N ASP A 201 11.54 -17.75 16.89
CA ASP A 201 12.60 -18.73 16.61
C ASP A 201 12.24 -19.63 15.43
N ALA A 202 10.98 -20.07 15.34
CA ALA A 202 10.48 -20.87 14.24
C ALA A 202 10.57 -20.10 12.90
N LEU A 203 10.14 -18.84 12.88
CA LEU A 203 10.20 -17.99 11.67
C LEU A 203 11.63 -17.69 11.26
N GLU A 204 12.52 -17.42 12.21
CA GLU A 204 13.94 -17.19 11.96
C GLU A 204 14.62 -18.43 11.37
N ASN A 205 14.36 -19.59 11.96
CA ASN A 205 14.91 -20.87 11.48
C ASN A 205 14.37 -21.24 10.10
N LEU A 206 13.08 -21.02 9.86
CA LEU A 206 12.47 -21.22 8.55
C LEU A 206 13.13 -20.32 7.49
N SER A 207 13.31 -19.04 7.79
CA SER A 207 13.93 -18.07 6.90
C SER A 207 15.36 -18.44 6.58
N LYS A 208 16.18 -18.81 7.58
CA LYS A 208 17.55 -19.27 7.40
C LYS A 208 17.63 -20.52 6.53
N LYS A 209 16.71 -21.47 6.71
CA LYS A 209 16.66 -22.72 5.95
C LYS A 209 16.29 -22.50 4.49
N LEU A 210 15.37 -21.57 4.20
CA LEU A 210 14.85 -21.33 2.87
C LEU A 210 15.71 -20.35 2.06
N LEU A 211 16.23 -19.31 2.69
CA LEU A 211 16.90 -18.19 2.02
C LEU A 211 18.43 -18.23 2.18
N GLY A 212 18.95 -19.04 3.11
CA GLY A 212 20.38 -19.08 3.41
C GLY A 212 20.89 -17.76 3.99
N ASN A 213 22.03 -17.28 3.48
CA ASN A 213 22.68 -16.03 3.92
C ASN A 213 22.45 -14.86 2.95
N ASN A 214 21.45 -14.94 2.10
CA ASN A 214 21.20 -13.90 1.11
C ASN A 214 20.40 -12.71 1.66
N PHE A 215 19.67 -12.92 2.76
CA PHE A 215 18.82 -11.95 3.43
C PHE A 215 19.10 -11.92 4.92
#